data_6d0509f233bc6e1000ff6b0cc5da5abb
#
_entry.id   6d0509f233bc6e1000ff6b0cc5da5abb
#
_cell.length_a   1.000
_cell.length_b   1.000
_cell.length_c   1.000
_cell.angle_alpha   90.00
_cell.angle_beta   90.00
_cell.angle_gamma   90.00
#
_symmetry.space_group_name_H-M   'P 1'
#
loop_
_entity.id
_entity.type
_entity.pdbx_description
1 polymer ?
#
loop_
_entity_poly.entity_id
_entity_poly.type
_entity_poly.pdbx_seq_one_letter_code
_entity_poly.pdbx_strand_id
1 'polypeptide(L)'
;MNTSIKTDDVIFNFFKQICDEKSDDKCVELGNSWINAMKTNLTNMEKNLEETDKVKHQENIDSNMNHLNNLKDKSAEEWREYATQCMVEILDHKTKS
;
A
#
# COMPACT_ATOMS: atom_id res chain seq x y z
N MET A 1 22.16 -6.10 6.66
CA MET A 1 21.22 -4.97 6.48
C MET A 1 19.87 -5.49 6.03
N ASN A 2 18.84 -5.03 6.67
CA ASN A 2 17.51 -5.59 6.47
C ASN A 2 16.75 -4.78 5.42
N THR A 3 16.43 -5.41 4.27
CA THR A 3 15.67 -4.78 3.19
C THR A 3 14.26 -4.39 3.61
N SER A 4 13.67 -5.09 4.59
CA SER A 4 12.33 -4.78 5.12
C SER A 4 12.26 -3.39 5.73
N ILE A 5 13.31 -2.98 6.45
CA ILE A 5 13.38 -1.66 7.08
C ILE A 5 13.35 -0.56 6.02
N LYS A 6 14.10 -0.78 4.93
CA LYS A 6 14.16 0.17 3.81
C LYS A 6 12.81 0.31 3.11
N THR A 7 12.12 -0.81 2.93
CA THR A 7 10.78 -0.84 2.32
C THR A 7 9.78 -0.09 3.20
N ASP A 8 9.80 -0.33 4.50
CA ASP A 8 8.92 0.33 5.45
C ASP A 8 9.14 1.84 5.45
N ASP A 9 10.40 2.28 5.36
CA ASP A 9 10.73 3.70 5.32
C ASP A 9 10.20 4.37 4.05
N VAL A 10 10.29 3.70 2.90
CA VAL A 10 9.77 4.20 1.63
C VAL A 10 8.25 4.35 1.70
N ILE A 11 7.56 3.33 2.21
CA ILE A 11 6.09 3.34 2.36
C ILE A 11 5.68 4.42 3.35
N PHE A 12 6.36 4.52 4.49
CA PHE A 12 6.10 5.55 5.50
C PHE A 12 6.20 6.95 4.90
N ASN A 13 7.29 7.22 4.18
CA ASN A 13 7.50 8.52 3.55
C ASN A 13 6.43 8.83 2.52
N PHE A 14 5.99 7.85 1.77
CA PHE A 14 4.92 8.02 0.78
C PHE A 14 3.61 8.43 1.45
N PHE A 15 3.21 7.73 2.51
CA PHE A 15 1.99 8.07 3.25
C PHE A 15 2.11 9.42 3.95
N LYS A 16 3.31 9.77 4.41
CA LYS A 16 3.57 11.09 4.96
C LYS A 16 3.32 12.20 3.94
N GLN A 17 3.73 11.98 2.69
CA GLN A 17 3.45 12.91 1.60
C GLN A 17 1.94 13.11 1.40
N ILE A 18 1.17 12.02 1.47
CA ILE A 18 -0.30 12.10 1.36
C ILE A 18 -0.86 12.97 2.48
N CYS A 19 -0.41 12.77 3.71
CA CYS A 19 -0.87 13.54 4.87
C CYS A 19 -0.47 15.00 4.80
N ASP A 20 0.72 15.29 4.28
CA ASP A 20 1.27 16.65 4.22
C ASP A 20 0.78 17.43 3.01
N GLU A 21 0.18 16.76 2.02
CA GLU A 21 -0.30 17.42 0.81
C GLU A 21 -1.52 18.29 1.14
N LYS A 22 -1.41 19.58 0.85
CA LYS A 22 -2.46 20.55 1.14
C LYS A 22 -3.56 20.57 0.08
N SER A 23 -3.22 20.18 -1.15
CA SER A 23 -4.19 20.10 -2.24
C SER A 23 -4.94 18.77 -2.16
N ASP A 24 -6.26 18.83 -2.08
CA ASP A 24 -7.09 17.62 -2.05
C ASP A 24 -6.95 16.81 -3.32
N ASP A 25 -6.90 17.47 -4.47
CA ASP A 25 -6.74 16.79 -5.76
C ASP A 25 -5.43 16.02 -5.84
N LYS A 26 -4.34 16.65 -5.38
CA LYS A 26 -3.02 15.98 -5.37
C LYS A 26 -2.97 14.84 -4.37
N CYS A 27 -3.63 14.99 -3.23
CA CYS A 27 -3.72 13.94 -2.23
C CYS A 27 -4.38 12.69 -2.81
N VAL A 28 -5.51 12.85 -3.49
CA VAL A 28 -6.23 11.76 -4.16
C VAL A 28 -5.37 11.18 -5.28
N GLU A 29 -4.69 12.02 -6.04
CA GLU A 29 -3.79 11.57 -7.11
C GLU A 29 -2.66 10.69 -6.57
N LEU A 30 -2.05 11.08 -5.45
CA LEU A 30 -1.03 10.28 -4.78
C LEU A 30 -1.60 8.93 -4.34
N GLY A 31 -2.78 8.92 -3.76
CA GLY A 31 -3.46 7.70 -3.34
C GLY A 31 -3.71 6.76 -4.51
N ASN A 32 -4.23 7.29 -5.61
CA ASN A 32 -4.49 6.51 -6.83
C ASN A 32 -3.20 5.96 -7.44
N SER A 33 -2.12 6.73 -7.40
CA SER A 33 -0.80 6.28 -7.86
C SER A 33 -0.31 5.08 -7.05
N TRP A 34 -0.52 5.12 -5.73
CA TRP A 34 -0.16 4.02 -4.85
C TRP A 34 -0.96 2.76 -5.18
N ILE A 35 -2.27 2.90 -5.42
CA ILE A 35 -3.13 1.78 -5.82
C ILE A 35 -2.59 1.13 -7.10
N ASN A 36 -2.29 1.94 -8.11
CA ASN A 36 -1.79 1.43 -9.39
C ASN A 36 -0.46 0.71 -9.23
N ALA A 37 0.45 1.26 -8.44
CA ALA A 37 1.75 0.65 -8.16
C ALA A 37 1.58 -0.71 -7.46
N MET A 38 0.70 -0.78 -6.48
CA MET A 38 0.45 -2.02 -5.74
C MET A 38 -0.21 -3.08 -6.61
N LYS A 39 -1.16 -2.69 -7.47
CA LYS A 39 -1.80 -3.61 -8.42
C LYS A 39 -0.77 -4.19 -9.40
N THR A 40 0.12 -3.34 -9.89
CA THR A 40 1.20 -3.77 -10.78
C THR A 40 2.11 -4.79 -10.08
N ASN A 41 2.48 -4.52 -8.84
CA ASN A 41 3.31 -5.43 -8.06
C ASN A 41 2.62 -6.78 -7.84
N LEU A 42 1.34 -6.79 -7.51
CA LEU A 42 0.59 -8.02 -7.32
C LEU A 42 0.48 -8.83 -8.62
N THR A 43 0.24 -8.15 -9.73
CA THR A 43 0.19 -8.80 -11.05
C THR A 43 1.53 -9.44 -11.39
N ASN A 44 2.64 -8.74 -11.13
CA ASN A 44 3.98 -9.25 -11.38
C ASN A 44 4.30 -10.45 -10.48
N MET A 45 3.89 -10.39 -9.23
CA MET A 45 4.05 -11.53 -8.30
C MET A 45 3.32 -12.76 -8.81
N GLU A 46 2.08 -12.57 -9.26
CA GLU A 46 1.27 -13.67 -9.79
C GLU A 46 1.93 -14.31 -11.01
N LYS A 47 2.47 -13.50 -11.92
CA LYS A 47 3.16 -13.99 -13.12
C LYS A 47 4.41 -14.81 -12.80
N ASN A 48 5.09 -14.45 -11.71
CA ASN A 48 6.35 -15.08 -11.33
C ASN A 48 6.19 -16.31 -10.45
N LEU A 49 4.97 -16.56 -9.96
CA LEU A 49 4.69 -17.73 -9.14
C LEU A 49 4.60 -19.00 -10.01
N GLU A 50 5.15 -20.09 -9.51
CA GLU A 50 4.96 -21.41 -10.11
C GLU A 50 3.52 -21.86 -9.85
N GLU A 51 3.01 -22.79 -10.68
CA GLU A 51 1.60 -23.22 -10.57
C GLU A 51 1.22 -23.72 -9.18
N THR A 52 2.12 -24.44 -8.53
CA THR A 52 1.88 -24.95 -7.17
C THR A 52 1.77 -23.80 -6.17
N ASP A 53 2.58 -22.75 -6.35
CA ASP A 53 2.58 -21.59 -5.50
C ASP A 53 1.39 -20.67 -5.77
N LYS A 54 0.93 -20.61 -7.04
CA LYS A 54 -0.26 -19.84 -7.40
C LYS A 54 -1.49 -20.28 -6.62
N VAL A 55 -1.72 -21.60 -6.54
CA VAL A 55 -2.85 -22.13 -5.79
C VAL A 55 -2.75 -21.72 -4.32
N LYS A 56 -1.55 -21.77 -3.77
CA LYS A 56 -1.28 -21.45 -2.38
C LYS A 56 -1.46 -19.97 -2.04
N HIS A 57 -1.10 -19.09 -2.96
CA HIS A 57 -1.09 -17.65 -2.72
C HIS A 57 -2.23 -16.90 -3.41
N GLN A 58 -3.03 -17.57 -4.22
CA GLN A 58 -4.09 -16.94 -5.00
C GLN A 58 -5.10 -16.21 -4.11
N GLU A 59 -5.51 -16.80 -3.02
CA GLU A 59 -6.44 -16.21 -2.07
C GLU A 59 -5.88 -14.90 -1.49
N ASN A 60 -4.59 -14.89 -1.17
CA ASN A 60 -3.89 -13.72 -0.65
C ASN A 60 -3.85 -12.59 -1.68
N ILE A 61 -3.51 -12.94 -2.91
CA ILE A 61 -3.45 -11.97 -4.02
C ILE A 61 -4.84 -11.38 -4.26
N ASP A 62 -5.86 -12.21 -4.33
CA ASP A 62 -7.25 -11.76 -4.55
C ASP A 62 -7.73 -10.86 -3.42
N SER A 63 -7.40 -11.20 -2.18
CA SER A 63 -7.75 -10.39 -1.01
C SER A 63 -7.11 -9.00 -1.09
N ASN A 64 -5.83 -8.94 -1.45
CA ASN A 64 -5.12 -7.67 -1.60
C ASN A 64 -5.67 -6.84 -2.75
N MET A 65 -6.00 -7.48 -3.88
CA MET A 65 -6.62 -6.78 -5.02
C MET A 65 -7.98 -6.18 -4.63
N ASN A 66 -8.80 -6.92 -3.89
CA ASN A 66 -10.09 -6.44 -3.41
C ASN A 66 -9.92 -5.24 -2.48
N HIS A 67 -8.94 -5.29 -1.60
CA HIS A 67 -8.62 -4.19 -0.70
C HIS A 67 -8.26 -2.93 -1.50
N LEU A 68 -7.39 -3.06 -2.50
CA LEU A 68 -6.98 -1.94 -3.35
C LEU A 68 -8.17 -1.37 -4.12
N ASN A 69 -9.06 -2.23 -4.62
CA ASN A 69 -10.26 -1.78 -5.33
C ASN A 69 -11.18 -0.98 -4.41
N ASN A 70 -11.23 -1.31 -3.14
CA ASN A 70 -12.05 -0.58 -2.17
C ASN A 70 -11.47 0.80 -1.84
N LEU A 71 -10.17 1.01 -2.09
CA LEU A 71 -9.51 2.29 -1.82
C LEU A 71 -9.68 3.30 -2.95
N LYS A 72 -10.06 2.90 -4.14
CA LYS A 72 -9.98 3.75 -5.34
C LYS A 72 -10.90 4.96 -5.32
N ASP A 73 -11.98 4.93 -4.57
CA ASP A 73 -12.96 6.02 -4.54
C ASP A 73 -12.86 6.88 -3.27
N LYS A 74 -11.75 6.79 -2.56
CA LYS A 74 -11.55 7.57 -1.34
C LYS A 74 -11.40 9.05 -1.64
N SER A 75 -12.01 9.89 -0.80
CA SER A 75 -11.79 11.33 -0.79
C SER A 75 -10.39 11.65 -0.22
N ALA A 76 -9.96 12.90 -0.36
CA ALA A 76 -8.69 13.35 0.21
C ALA A 76 -8.65 13.15 1.72
N GLU A 77 -9.74 13.47 2.41
CA GLU A 77 -9.84 13.27 3.85
C GLU A 77 -9.68 11.81 4.23
N GLU A 78 -10.36 10.92 3.50
CA GLU A 78 -10.27 9.48 3.72
C GLU A 78 -8.85 8.96 3.44
N TRP A 79 -8.19 9.47 2.40
CA TRP A 79 -6.82 9.11 2.10
C TRP A 79 -5.86 9.53 3.21
N ARG A 80 -6.05 10.73 3.77
CA ARG A 80 -5.23 11.22 4.89
C ARG A 80 -5.42 10.35 6.13
N GLU A 81 -6.66 9.95 6.42
CA GLU A 81 -6.96 9.05 7.53
C GLU A 81 -6.31 7.69 7.33
N TYR A 82 -6.45 7.13 6.14
CA TYR A 82 -5.84 5.85 5.79
C TYR A 82 -4.32 5.91 5.90
N ALA A 83 -3.71 6.97 5.36
CA ALA A 83 -2.26 7.16 5.43
C ALA A 83 -1.77 7.27 6.87
N THR A 84 -2.49 8.03 7.70
CA THR A 84 -2.16 8.17 9.11
C THR A 84 -2.21 6.82 9.82
N GLN A 85 -3.24 6.04 9.56
CA GLN A 85 -3.39 4.70 10.13
C GLN A 85 -2.23 3.79 9.72
N CYS A 86 -1.86 3.81 8.45
CA CYS A 86 -0.74 3.01 7.96
C CYS A 86 0.59 3.41 8.60
N MET A 87 0.81 4.72 8.76
CA MET A 87 2.03 5.21 9.41
C MET A 87 2.10 4.77 10.87
N VAL A 88 0.98 4.83 11.60
CA VAL A 88 0.91 4.37 12.99
C VAL A 88 1.22 2.87 13.06
N GLU A 89 0.67 2.08 12.17
CA GLU A 89 0.93 0.63 12.13
C GLU A 89 2.41 0.33 11.85
N ILE A 90 3.03 1.06 10.93
CA ILE A 90 4.45 0.89 10.61
C ILE A 90 5.31 1.22 11.85
N LEU A 91 5.03 2.33 12.52
CA LEU A 91 5.76 2.74 13.72
C LEU A 91 5.58 1.74 14.86
N ASP A 92 4.37 1.23 15.04
CA ASP A 92 4.07 0.23 16.05
C ASP A 92 4.85 -1.06 15.78
N HIS A 93 4.89 -1.49 14.52
CA HIS A 93 5.64 -2.67 14.10
C HIS A 93 7.15 -2.51 14.38
N LYS A 94 7.71 -1.36 14.05
CA LYS A 94 9.12 -1.05 14.32
C LYS A 94 9.45 -1.06 15.81
N THR A 95 8.54 -0.53 16.63
CA THR A 95 8.73 -0.46 18.08
C THR A 95 8.72 -1.86 18.70
N LYS A 96 7.90 -2.76 18.18
CA LYS A 96 7.77 -4.13 18.69
C LYS A 96 8.90 -5.06 18.23
N SER A 97 9.56 -4.73 17.16
CA SER A 97 10.66 -5.54 16.64
C SER A 97 11.99 -5.07 17.17
#